data_90fab8c27451d3806ae7a0ca73e5629b
#
_entry.id   90fab8c27451d3806ae7a0ca73e5629b
#
_cell.length_a   1.000
_cell.length_b   1.000
_cell.length_c   1.000
_cell.angle_alpha   90.00
_cell.angle_beta   90.00
_cell.angle_gamma   90.00
#
_symmetry.space_group_name_H-M   'P 1'
#
loop_
_entity.id
_entity.type
_entity.pdbx_description
1 polymer ?
#
loop_
_entity_poly.entity_id
_entity_poly.type
_entity_poly.pdbx_seq_one_letter_code
_entity_poly.pdbx_strand_id
1 'polypeptide(L)'
;MRGNGISGFDMSMQDTPNAVRLHIGIFGKRNSGKSTLLNAITKQKVSTVSPVAGTTTDPVSKAMELHGIGPVVFYDTAGFDDEGELGRLRVEKTEEVLQKTDIAILVFRELDISWEMKWYAKLKEKQIPVLCIWNAATADRDHAMDTIQKLERKTGGEILVVNAAEDMAAEPVRQALIRLLPSEFTEETITGHLVTANDLVLLVMPQDIQAPKGRLILPQVQTIRDLLDHKCIVQSCTSDTLEAALSALAKPPKLIITDSQVFPLVYEKKPEESLLTSFSVLFANYKGDIQYFIQSAKAIDQLHADSKVLIAEACTHAPLAEDIGRVKIPAMLKKKYGDSLQVDIVSGTDFPKNLQEYNLIIHCGACMFNKKYVLSRVEQAKQEGIPMTNYGIAIAYMKGILEHIIY
;
A
#
# COMPACT_ATOMS: atom_id res chain seq x y z
N MET A 1 -36.16 -8.58 32.29
CA MET A 1 -35.71 -7.67 31.22
C MET A 1 -34.18 -7.71 31.17
N ARG A 2 -33.61 -8.46 30.26
CA ARG A 2 -32.16 -8.58 30.08
C ARG A 2 -31.80 -7.73 28.87
N GLY A 3 -31.03 -6.66 29.10
CA GLY A 3 -30.52 -5.80 28.05
C GLY A 3 -29.43 -6.51 27.25
N ASN A 4 -29.65 -6.67 25.96
CA ASN A 4 -28.62 -7.06 25.01
C ASN A 4 -27.64 -5.90 24.84
N GLY A 5 -26.45 -6.06 25.42
CA GLY A 5 -25.32 -5.18 25.15
C GLY A 5 -24.84 -5.39 23.72
N ILE A 6 -25.07 -4.41 22.86
CA ILE A 6 -24.40 -4.29 21.58
C ILE A 6 -22.94 -3.99 21.91
N SER A 7 -22.03 -4.92 21.62
CA SER A 7 -20.60 -4.70 21.69
C SER A 7 -20.23 -3.62 20.68
N GLY A 8 -20.06 -2.39 21.16
CA GLY A 8 -19.56 -1.30 20.36
C GLY A 8 -18.18 -1.66 19.83
N PHE A 9 -18.01 -1.65 18.53
CA PHE A 9 -16.70 -1.57 17.89
C PHE A 9 -16.09 -0.22 18.30
N ASP A 10 -15.30 -0.24 19.36
CA ASP A 10 -14.45 0.87 19.75
C ASP A 10 -13.24 0.91 18.81
N MET A 11 -13.45 1.42 17.60
CA MET A 11 -12.34 1.80 16.74
C MET A 11 -11.82 3.13 17.25
N SER A 12 -10.77 3.06 18.08
CA SER A 12 -10.09 4.25 18.56
C SER A 12 -9.58 5.05 17.36
N MET A 13 -9.69 6.38 17.41
CA MET A 13 -9.12 7.30 16.41
C MET A 13 -7.59 7.19 16.26
N GLN A 14 -6.96 6.27 17.00
CA GLN A 14 -5.51 6.09 17.11
C GLN A 14 -4.95 4.93 16.27
N ASP A 15 -5.81 4.11 15.62
CA ASP A 15 -5.31 3.00 14.83
C ASP A 15 -4.79 3.47 13.47
N THR A 16 -3.47 3.48 13.32
CA THR A 16 -2.80 3.74 12.04
C THR A 16 -3.22 2.67 11.03
N PRO A 17 -3.78 3.04 9.86
CA PRO A 17 -4.16 2.08 8.83
C PRO A 17 -2.99 1.24 8.35
N ASN A 18 -3.21 -0.04 8.03
CA ASN A 18 -2.15 -0.91 7.50
C ASN A 18 -1.46 -0.35 6.26
N ALA A 19 -2.18 0.39 5.43
CA ALA A 19 -1.64 1.01 4.21
C ALA A 19 -0.50 2.02 4.42
N VAL A 20 -0.31 2.51 5.65
CA VAL A 20 0.75 3.48 6.03
C VAL A 20 1.73 2.90 7.06
N ARG A 21 1.57 1.63 7.42
CA ARG A 21 2.53 0.92 8.27
C ARG A 21 3.68 0.38 7.42
N LEU A 22 4.85 0.24 8.03
CA LEU A 22 5.94 -0.52 7.43
C LEU A 22 5.60 -2.02 7.48
N HIS A 23 5.58 -2.68 6.35
CA HIS A 23 5.25 -4.10 6.23
C HIS A 23 6.50 -4.96 6.34
N ILE A 24 6.60 -5.75 7.40
CA ILE A 24 7.76 -6.61 7.68
C ILE A 24 7.32 -8.08 7.54
N GLY A 25 7.82 -8.77 6.51
CA GLY A 25 7.57 -10.18 6.30
C GLY A 25 8.62 -11.04 7.02
N ILE A 26 8.21 -12.09 7.74
CA ILE A 26 9.12 -13.04 8.38
C ILE A 26 9.06 -14.36 7.63
N PHE A 27 10.16 -14.73 7.00
CA PHE A 27 10.32 -15.89 6.11
C PHE A 27 11.31 -16.91 6.70
N GLY A 28 11.16 -18.16 6.34
CA GLY A 28 12.04 -19.24 6.78
C GLY A 28 11.33 -20.60 6.72
N LYS A 29 12.09 -21.70 6.82
CA LYS A 29 11.55 -23.05 6.90
C LYS A 29 10.58 -23.24 8.07
N ARG A 30 9.83 -24.31 8.02
CA ARG A 30 9.03 -24.77 9.16
C ARG A 30 9.96 -24.96 10.37
N ASN A 31 9.48 -24.64 11.56
CA ASN A 31 10.22 -24.75 12.82
C ASN A 31 11.53 -23.93 12.91
N SER A 32 11.78 -22.99 12.00
CA SER A 32 12.96 -22.11 12.09
C SER A 32 12.86 -21.10 13.24
N GLY A 33 11.69 -20.96 13.87
CA GLY A 33 11.48 -20.06 15.01
C GLY A 33 10.89 -18.71 14.64
N LYS A 34 10.27 -18.56 13.45
CA LYS A 34 9.61 -17.30 13.00
C LYS A 34 8.60 -16.76 14.00
N SER A 35 7.63 -17.59 14.39
CA SER A 35 6.58 -17.19 15.34
C SER A 35 7.14 -16.92 16.74
N THR A 36 8.18 -17.63 17.15
CA THR A 36 8.89 -17.38 18.41
C THR A 36 9.59 -16.03 18.37
N LEU A 37 10.30 -15.71 17.29
CA LEU A 37 10.96 -14.45 17.06
C LEU A 37 9.94 -13.30 17.03
N LEU A 38 8.84 -13.45 16.31
CA LEU A 38 7.76 -12.47 16.29
C LEU A 38 7.20 -12.22 17.68
N ASN A 39 6.97 -13.29 18.47
CA ASN A 39 6.51 -13.15 19.85
C ASN A 39 7.53 -12.44 20.73
N ALA A 40 8.82 -12.70 20.57
CA ALA A 40 9.87 -11.99 21.30
C ALA A 40 9.86 -10.48 20.97
N ILE A 41 9.79 -10.12 19.69
CA ILE A 41 9.74 -8.73 19.22
C ILE A 41 8.49 -8.01 19.77
N THR A 42 7.34 -8.69 19.80
CA THR A 42 6.05 -8.09 20.17
C THR A 42 5.76 -8.09 21.67
N LYS A 43 6.49 -8.86 22.48
CA LYS A 43 6.34 -8.91 23.95
C LYS A 43 6.95 -7.72 24.69
N GLN A 44 7.84 -6.97 24.08
CA GLN A 44 8.39 -5.76 24.70
C GLN A 44 7.27 -4.76 24.94
N LYS A 45 7.23 -4.19 26.16
CA LYS A 45 6.28 -3.20 26.70
C LYS A 45 5.96 -2.08 25.71
N VAL A 46 5.08 -2.35 24.76
CA VAL A 46 4.56 -1.35 23.82
C VAL A 46 3.05 -1.49 23.77
N SER A 47 2.40 -0.39 23.97
CA SER A 47 0.96 -0.22 23.97
C SER A 47 0.29 -0.79 22.71
N THR A 48 -0.72 -1.64 22.92
CA THR A 48 -1.72 -2.10 21.97
C THR A 48 -1.22 -2.90 20.76
N VAL A 49 -1.11 -4.22 20.96
CA VAL A 49 -1.09 -5.21 19.88
C VAL A 49 -2.55 -5.50 19.51
N SER A 50 -2.98 -5.18 18.28
CA SER A 50 -4.28 -5.61 17.76
C SER A 50 -4.07 -6.86 16.88
N PRO A 51 -4.56 -8.06 17.28
CA PRO A 51 -4.55 -9.22 16.42
C PRO A 51 -5.61 -9.02 15.31
N VAL A 52 -5.18 -8.95 14.06
CA VAL A 52 -6.10 -9.05 12.92
C VAL A 52 -6.34 -10.54 12.68
N ALA A 53 -7.56 -10.99 12.94
CA ALA A 53 -7.96 -12.39 12.75
C ALA A 53 -7.95 -12.74 11.26
N GLY A 54 -7.12 -13.73 10.87
CA GLY A 54 -7.18 -14.40 9.57
C GLY A 54 -7.75 -15.80 9.71
N THR A 55 -8.11 -16.42 8.60
CA THR A 55 -8.48 -17.83 8.55
C THR A 55 -7.24 -18.70 8.83
N THR A 56 -7.43 -19.99 9.20
CA THR A 56 -6.35 -20.92 9.60
C THR A 56 -5.24 -21.14 8.55
N THR A 57 -5.42 -20.65 7.32
CA THR A 57 -4.45 -20.69 6.22
C THR A 57 -3.81 -19.34 5.92
N ASP A 58 -4.35 -18.24 6.45
CA ASP A 58 -3.82 -16.91 6.19
C ASP A 58 -2.62 -16.59 7.12
N PRO A 59 -1.61 -15.84 6.62
CA PRO A 59 -0.50 -15.40 7.43
C PRO A 59 -0.98 -14.57 8.61
N VAL A 60 -0.50 -14.88 9.81
CA VAL A 60 -0.85 -14.11 11.00
C VAL A 60 -0.19 -12.74 10.93
N SER A 61 -0.99 -11.68 10.96
CA SER A 61 -0.48 -10.32 10.99
C SER A 61 -0.59 -9.71 12.39
N LYS A 62 0.45 -8.97 12.80
CA LYS A 62 0.48 -8.23 14.06
C LYS A 62 0.88 -6.79 13.78
N ALA A 63 -0.04 -5.85 14.02
CA ALA A 63 0.22 -4.42 13.93
C ALA A 63 0.67 -3.87 15.29
N MET A 64 1.70 -3.02 15.28
CA MET A 64 2.23 -2.38 16.49
C MET A 64 3.01 -1.11 16.18
N GLU A 65 3.33 -0.33 17.22
CA GLU A 65 4.34 0.73 17.17
C GLU A 65 5.70 0.15 17.56
N LEU A 66 6.71 0.36 16.71
CA LEU A 66 8.07 -0.05 17.02
C LEU A 66 8.93 1.20 17.24
N HIS A 67 9.47 1.34 18.46
CA HIS A 67 10.24 2.51 18.84
C HIS A 67 11.45 2.75 17.90
N GLY A 68 11.56 3.96 17.36
CA GLY A 68 12.58 4.33 16.39
C GLY A 68 12.27 3.99 14.92
N ILE A 69 11.12 3.32 14.67
CA ILE A 69 10.62 3.02 13.32
C ILE A 69 9.24 3.65 13.10
N GLY A 70 8.35 3.56 14.12
CA GLY A 70 6.95 3.98 14.01
C GLY A 70 6.00 2.81 13.82
N PRO A 71 4.85 3.04 13.13
CA PRO A 71 3.83 2.02 12.94
C PRO A 71 4.30 0.93 11.97
N VAL A 72 4.28 -0.32 12.42
CA VAL A 72 4.66 -1.50 11.62
C VAL A 72 3.55 -2.54 11.61
N VAL A 73 3.58 -3.43 10.64
CA VAL A 73 2.83 -4.67 10.62
C VAL A 73 3.76 -5.82 10.28
N PHE A 74 3.82 -6.81 11.16
CA PHE A 74 4.55 -8.05 10.93
C PHE A 74 3.64 -9.11 10.32
N TYR A 75 4.15 -9.85 9.36
CA TYR A 75 3.51 -11.02 8.78
C TYR A 75 4.32 -12.27 9.12
N ASP A 76 3.74 -13.16 9.94
CA ASP A 76 4.30 -14.49 10.19
C ASP A 76 3.87 -15.42 9.06
N THR A 77 4.81 -15.79 8.19
CA THR A 77 4.52 -16.63 7.03
C THR A 77 4.61 -18.12 7.39
N ALA A 78 3.89 -18.97 6.66
CA ALA A 78 4.07 -20.40 6.72
C ALA A 78 5.49 -20.80 6.28
N GLY A 79 5.96 -21.96 6.73
CA GLY A 79 7.21 -22.54 6.22
C GLY A 79 7.10 -22.80 4.72
N PHE A 80 8.11 -22.42 3.96
CA PHE A 80 8.12 -22.58 2.51
C PHE A 80 8.61 -23.98 2.04
N ASP A 81 8.87 -24.86 2.97
CA ASP A 81 9.21 -26.28 2.81
C ASP A 81 8.02 -27.22 3.06
N ASP A 82 6.81 -26.68 3.22
CA ASP A 82 5.59 -27.48 3.38
C ASP A 82 5.24 -28.19 2.06
N GLU A 83 4.98 -29.52 2.14
CA GLU A 83 4.63 -30.39 1.02
C GLU A 83 3.12 -30.68 0.96
N GLY A 84 2.66 -31.15 -0.21
CA GLY A 84 1.27 -31.53 -0.44
C GLY A 84 0.37 -30.36 -0.87
N GLU A 85 -0.92 -30.61 -1.00
CA GLU A 85 -1.90 -29.64 -1.50
C GLU A 85 -2.05 -28.43 -0.54
N LEU A 86 -2.09 -28.69 0.75
CA LEU A 86 -2.12 -27.64 1.78
C LEU A 86 -0.81 -26.85 1.83
N GLY A 87 0.33 -27.49 1.56
CA GLY A 87 1.63 -26.85 1.44
C GLY A 87 1.69 -25.86 0.29
N ARG A 88 1.14 -26.22 -0.88
CA ARG A 88 1.06 -25.30 -2.04
C ARG A 88 0.27 -24.05 -1.72
N LEU A 89 -0.90 -24.18 -1.09
CA LEU A 89 -1.72 -23.03 -0.68
C LEU A 89 -0.96 -22.12 0.29
N ARG A 90 -0.19 -22.68 1.22
CA ARG A 90 0.62 -21.90 2.17
C ARG A 90 1.78 -21.17 1.48
N VAL A 91 2.42 -21.81 0.51
CA VAL A 91 3.47 -21.18 -0.30
C VAL A 91 2.89 -20.04 -1.12
N GLU A 92 1.71 -20.22 -1.74
CA GLU A 92 1.00 -19.15 -2.46
C GLU A 92 0.70 -17.96 -1.54
N LYS A 93 0.21 -18.20 -0.33
CA LYS A 93 -0.03 -17.15 0.67
C LYS A 93 1.27 -16.46 1.12
N THR A 94 2.37 -17.19 1.19
CA THR A 94 3.69 -16.60 1.48
C THR A 94 4.16 -15.71 0.32
N GLU A 95 3.87 -16.07 -0.93
CA GLU A 95 4.15 -15.24 -2.10
C GLU A 95 3.28 -13.96 -2.15
N GLU A 96 2.02 -14.04 -1.69
CA GLU A 96 1.19 -12.84 -1.51
C GLU A 96 1.77 -11.87 -0.47
N VAL A 97 2.33 -12.39 0.64
CA VAL A 97 3.03 -11.56 1.63
C VAL A 97 4.25 -10.90 1.02
N LEU A 98 5.02 -11.65 0.22
CA LEU A 98 6.20 -11.13 -0.46
C LEU A 98 5.90 -9.86 -1.29
N GLN A 99 4.74 -9.83 -1.97
CA GLN A 99 4.36 -8.69 -2.83
C GLN A 99 4.13 -7.38 -2.05
N LYS A 100 3.79 -7.46 -0.78
CA LYS A 100 3.51 -6.29 0.08
C LYS A 100 4.58 -6.04 1.14
N THR A 101 5.69 -6.80 1.13
CA THR A 101 6.77 -6.72 2.12
C THR A 101 7.72 -5.58 1.77
N ASP A 102 7.88 -4.63 2.69
CA ASP A 102 8.85 -3.52 2.59
C ASP A 102 10.24 -3.95 3.09
N ILE A 103 10.29 -4.72 4.18
CA ILE A 103 11.52 -5.34 4.72
C ILE A 103 11.24 -6.81 5.01
N ALA A 104 12.16 -7.67 4.65
CA ALA A 104 12.10 -9.10 4.97
C ALA A 104 13.05 -9.48 6.11
N ILE A 105 12.56 -10.31 7.03
CA ILE A 105 13.38 -11.05 7.97
C ILE A 105 13.45 -12.49 7.45
N LEU A 106 14.64 -12.98 7.14
CA LEU A 106 14.87 -14.34 6.70
C LEU A 106 15.56 -15.13 7.81
N VAL A 107 14.86 -16.11 8.37
CA VAL A 107 15.29 -16.86 9.55
C VAL A 107 15.88 -18.20 9.12
N PHE A 108 17.16 -18.37 9.46
CA PHE A 108 17.93 -19.62 9.29
C PHE A 108 18.05 -20.34 10.63
N ARG A 109 18.08 -21.67 10.62
CA ARG A 109 18.29 -22.48 11.82
C ARG A 109 19.05 -23.77 11.54
N GLU A 110 18.93 -24.32 10.33
CA GLU A 110 19.50 -25.59 9.93
C GLU A 110 20.74 -25.39 9.07
N LEU A 111 21.64 -26.38 9.04
CA LEU A 111 22.86 -26.33 8.23
C LEU A 111 22.58 -26.38 6.72
N ASP A 112 21.49 -27.03 6.31
CA ASP A 112 20.98 -26.94 4.92
C ASP A 112 20.18 -25.66 4.72
N ILE A 113 20.80 -24.70 4.09
CA ILE A 113 20.26 -23.36 3.79
C ILE A 113 19.72 -23.23 2.36
N SER A 114 19.57 -24.32 1.64
CA SER A 114 19.27 -24.31 0.20
C SER A 114 17.93 -23.62 -0.12
N TRP A 115 16.91 -23.85 0.71
CA TRP A 115 15.59 -23.26 0.56
C TRP A 115 15.59 -21.75 0.88
N GLU A 116 16.21 -21.39 1.99
CA GLU A 116 16.32 -19.97 2.39
C GLU A 116 17.09 -19.17 1.34
N MET A 117 18.14 -19.72 0.74
CA MET A 117 18.87 -19.04 -0.32
C MET A 117 18.07 -18.84 -1.60
N LYS A 118 17.14 -19.74 -1.93
CA LYS A 118 16.19 -19.53 -3.04
C LYS A 118 15.27 -18.34 -2.74
N TRP A 119 14.77 -18.25 -1.51
CA TRP A 119 13.94 -17.13 -1.08
C TRP A 119 14.73 -15.83 -0.99
N TYR A 120 15.97 -15.89 -0.51
CA TYR A 120 16.88 -14.74 -0.52
C TYR A 120 17.04 -14.16 -1.93
N ALA A 121 17.24 -15.03 -2.94
CA ALA A 121 17.33 -14.61 -4.34
C ALA A 121 16.04 -13.93 -4.83
N LYS A 122 14.84 -14.51 -4.54
CA LYS A 122 13.55 -13.89 -4.87
C LYS A 122 13.36 -12.51 -4.20
N LEU A 123 13.76 -12.38 -2.93
CA LEU A 123 13.68 -11.12 -2.19
C LEU A 123 14.60 -10.05 -2.80
N LYS A 124 15.80 -10.44 -3.18
CA LYS A 124 16.78 -9.54 -3.83
C LYS A 124 16.32 -9.13 -5.23
N GLU A 125 15.76 -10.03 -6.02
CA GLU A 125 15.17 -9.73 -7.33
C GLU A 125 14.09 -8.66 -7.23
N LYS A 126 13.26 -8.72 -6.18
CA LYS A 126 12.23 -7.71 -5.89
C LYS A 126 12.76 -6.47 -5.14
N GLN A 127 14.09 -6.34 -5.02
CA GLN A 127 14.73 -5.21 -4.33
C GLN A 127 14.20 -4.98 -2.90
N ILE A 128 13.90 -6.06 -2.17
CA ILE A 128 13.46 -5.99 -0.78
C ILE A 128 14.69 -6.07 0.11
N PRO A 129 14.91 -5.11 1.04
CA PRO A 129 15.94 -5.21 2.07
C PRO A 129 15.73 -6.46 2.92
N VAL A 130 16.78 -7.25 3.16
CA VAL A 130 16.70 -8.52 3.89
C VAL A 130 17.56 -8.49 5.12
N LEU A 131 16.94 -8.66 6.29
CA LEU A 131 17.63 -8.98 7.54
C LEU A 131 17.76 -10.51 7.66
N CYS A 132 18.97 -11.01 7.49
CA CYS A 132 19.29 -12.41 7.69
C CYS A 132 19.53 -12.70 9.17
N ILE A 133 18.77 -13.61 9.76
CA ILE A 133 18.88 -13.99 11.17
C ILE A 133 19.21 -15.48 11.28
N TRP A 134 20.28 -15.80 12.00
CA TRP A 134 20.54 -17.15 12.49
C TRP A 134 19.89 -17.33 13.86
N ASN A 135 18.86 -18.20 13.94
CA ASN A 135 18.21 -18.52 15.21
C ASN A 135 18.95 -19.67 15.90
N ALA A 136 19.86 -19.31 16.80
CA ALA A 136 20.66 -20.27 17.55
C ALA A 136 19.97 -20.67 18.85
N ALA A 137 19.70 -21.97 19.03
CA ALA A 137 19.54 -22.52 20.38
C ALA A 137 20.92 -22.54 21.06
N THR A 138 20.96 -22.33 22.37
CA THR A 138 22.21 -22.15 23.18
C THR A 138 23.27 -23.23 22.98
N ALA A 139 22.91 -24.45 22.52
CA ALA A 139 23.78 -25.59 22.35
C ALA A 139 24.46 -25.69 20.96
N ASP A 140 24.02 -24.95 19.97
CA ASP A 140 24.39 -25.17 18.54
C ASP A 140 25.32 -24.11 17.95
N ARG A 141 25.80 -23.13 18.74
CA ARG A 141 26.58 -21.99 18.23
C ARG A 141 27.87 -22.41 17.53
N ASP A 142 28.60 -23.33 18.09
CA ASP A 142 29.93 -23.72 17.55
C ASP A 142 29.83 -24.48 16.23
N HIS A 143 28.78 -25.30 16.04
CA HIS A 143 28.57 -26.06 14.80
C HIS A 143 27.98 -25.19 13.66
N ALA A 144 27.40 -24.04 13.98
CA ALA A 144 26.79 -23.15 13.01
C ALA A 144 27.80 -22.15 12.38
N MET A 145 28.97 -21.94 13.00
CA MET A 145 29.91 -20.89 12.59
C MET A 145 30.33 -20.98 11.12
N ASP A 146 30.65 -22.19 10.64
CA ASP A 146 31.01 -22.40 9.22
C ASP A 146 29.87 -22.06 8.28
N THR A 147 28.64 -22.37 8.68
CA THR A 147 27.44 -22.07 7.88
C THR A 147 27.13 -20.59 7.90
N ILE A 148 27.28 -19.93 9.04
CA ILE A 148 27.11 -18.47 9.17
C ILE A 148 28.12 -17.76 8.29
N GLN A 149 29.41 -18.13 8.33
CA GLN A 149 30.43 -17.54 7.43
C GLN A 149 30.13 -17.78 5.94
N LYS A 150 29.59 -18.96 5.60
CA LYS A 150 29.10 -19.23 4.24
C LYS A 150 27.96 -18.30 3.85
N LEU A 151 27.01 -18.05 4.77
CA LEU A 151 25.89 -17.13 4.56
C LEU A 151 26.41 -15.71 4.34
N GLU A 152 27.28 -15.21 5.20
CA GLU A 152 27.87 -13.89 5.07
C GLU A 152 28.54 -13.67 3.71
N ARG A 153 29.34 -14.65 3.25
CA ARG A 153 29.94 -14.59 1.91
C ARG A 153 28.91 -14.58 0.78
N LYS A 154 27.82 -15.36 0.92
CA LYS A 154 26.78 -15.45 -0.13
C LYS A 154 25.83 -14.26 -0.15
N THR A 155 25.54 -13.69 1.01
CA THR A 155 24.62 -12.55 1.15
C THR A 155 25.33 -11.20 1.02
N GLY A 156 26.65 -11.18 1.23
CA GLY A 156 27.45 -9.96 1.25
C GLY A 156 27.16 -9.06 2.46
N GLY A 157 26.52 -9.60 3.51
CA GLY A 157 26.14 -8.85 4.72
C GLY A 157 26.31 -9.66 5.99
N GLU A 158 26.27 -8.99 7.13
CA GLU A 158 26.33 -9.59 8.46
C GLU A 158 25.08 -10.43 8.73
N ILE A 159 25.27 -11.59 9.34
CA ILE A 159 24.19 -12.46 9.83
C ILE A 159 23.97 -12.19 11.31
N LEU A 160 22.78 -11.69 11.65
CA LEU A 160 22.41 -11.44 13.04
C LEU A 160 22.13 -12.77 13.76
N VAL A 161 22.95 -13.12 14.75
CA VAL A 161 22.79 -14.35 15.53
C VAL A 161 21.98 -14.02 16.79
N VAL A 162 20.79 -14.61 16.92
CA VAL A 162 19.90 -14.46 18.08
C VAL A 162 19.35 -15.81 18.54
N ASN A 163 19.00 -15.90 19.81
CA ASN A 163 18.15 -16.97 20.31
C ASN A 163 16.72 -16.41 20.44
N ALA A 164 15.83 -16.80 19.53
CA ALA A 164 14.45 -16.29 19.50
C ALA A 164 13.64 -16.63 20.78
N ALA A 165 14.08 -17.58 21.58
CA ALA A 165 13.45 -17.93 22.85
C ALA A 165 13.85 -17.02 24.01
N GLU A 166 14.88 -16.21 23.86
CA GLU A 166 15.34 -15.28 24.89
C GLU A 166 14.64 -13.92 24.75
N ASP A 167 14.28 -13.30 25.88
CA ASP A 167 13.63 -11.99 25.90
C ASP A 167 14.51 -10.87 25.33
N MET A 168 15.83 -11.07 25.32
CA MET A 168 16.80 -10.10 24.77
C MET A 168 16.93 -10.12 23.25
N ALA A 169 16.29 -11.06 22.54
CA ALA A 169 16.38 -11.17 21.07
C ALA A 169 15.76 -9.96 20.33
N ALA A 170 14.81 -9.28 20.92
CA ALA A 170 14.05 -8.21 20.28
C ALA A 170 14.88 -6.95 20.01
N GLU A 171 15.73 -6.51 20.92
CA GLU A 171 16.49 -5.25 20.77
C GLU A 171 17.52 -5.29 19.63
N PRO A 172 18.36 -6.32 19.49
CA PRO A 172 19.26 -6.45 18.35
C PRO A 172 18.53 -6.46 17.01
N VAL A 173 17.38 -7.16 16.94
CA VAL A 173 16.54 -7.22 15.72
C VAL A 173 15.98 -5.83 15.38
N ARG A 174 15.46 -5.11 16.38
CA ARG A 174 14.94 -3.75 16.21
C ARG A 174 16.03 -2.80 15.67
N GLN A 175 17.24 -2.84 16.25
CA GLN A 175 18.35 -2.02 15.80
C GLN A 175 18.78 -2.35 14.36
N ALA A 176 18.78 -3.63 13.99
CA ALA A 176 19.06 -4.05 12.63
C ALA A 176 17.99 -3.59 11.64
N LEU A 177 16.69 -3.64 12.02
CA LEU A 177 15.60 -3.14 11.20
C LEU A 177 15.70 -1.62 10.98
N ILE A 178 16.08 -0.83 11.99
CA ILE A 178 16.29 0.62 11.86
C ILE A 178 17.36 0.90 10.79
N ARG A 179 18.46 0.14 10.77
CA ARG A 179 19.53 0.31 9.76
C ARG A 179 19.10 -0.08 8.34
N LEU A 180 18.06 -0.90 8.21
CA LEU A 180 17.53 -1.38 6.94
C LEU A 180 16.32 -0.57 6.43
N LEU A 181 15.89 0.46 7.18
CA LEU A 181 14.77 1.29 6.73
C LEU A 181 15.07 1.87 5.34
N PRO A 182 14.20 1.64 4.36
CA PRO A 182 14.34 2.30 3.07
C PRO A 182 14.30 3.82 3.24
N SER A 183 15.19 4.57 2.58
CA SER A 183 15.18 6.04 2.58
C SER A 183 13.83 6.60 2.14
N GLU A 184 13.20 5.93 1.20
CA GLU A 184 11.85 6.24 0.70
C GLU A 184 10.80 6.27 1.81
N PHE A 185 10.92 5.43 2.83
CA PHE A 185 9.95 5.40 3.95
C PHE A 185 10.03 6.65 4.83
N THR A 186 11.18 7.31 4.88
CA THR A 186 11.42 8.48 5.73
C THR A 186 11.33 9.81 4.97
N GLU A 187 11.56 9.82 3.66
CA GLU A 187 11.72 11.04 2.86
C GLU A 187 10.57 11.29 1.87
N GLU A 188 9.80 10.26 1.51
CA GLU A 188 8.71 10.42 0.55
C GLU A 188 7.52 11.16 1.14
N THR A 189 7.01 12.12 0.38
CA THR A 189 5.87 12.96 0.73
C THR A 189 4.80 12.89 -0.35
N ILE A 190 3.55 13.16 0.05
CA ILE A 190 2.41 13.18 -0.89
C ILE A 190 2.43 14.48 -1.70
N THR A 191 2.72 15.61 -1.04
CA THR A 191 2.60 16.96 -1.61
C THR A 191 3.89 17.78 -1.60
N GLY A 192 4.94 17.33 -0.89
CA GLY A 192 6.13 18.14 -0.63
C GLY A 192 6.90 18.61 -1.87
N HIS A 193 6.72 17.94 -3.03
CA HIS A 193 7.28 18.37 -4.31
C HIS A 193 6.46 19.48 -4.99
N LEU A 194 5.25 19.77 -4.52
CA LEU A 194 4.32 20.76 -5.10
C LEU A 194 4.16 22.02 -4.24
N VAL A 195 4.53 21.93 -2.96
CA VAL A 195 4.27 22.99 -1.98
C VAL A 195 5.51 23.33 -1.16
N THR A 196 5.52 24.51 -0.60
CA THR A 196 6.53 25.00 0.34
C THR A 196 5.87 25.58 1.59
N ALA A 197 6.66 25.82 2.65
CA ALA A 197 6.12 26.37 3.90
C ALA A 197 5.40 27.70 3.66
N ASN A 198 4.24 27.88 4.33
CA ASN A 198 3.32 29.01 4.22
C ASN A 198 2.53 29.10 2.90
N ASP A 199 2.64 28.12 2.00
CA ASP A 199 1.73 28.05 0.86
C ASP A 199 0.30 27.83 1.34
N LEU A 200 -0.65 28.53 0.71
CA LEU A 200 -2.08 28.35 0.93
C LEU A 200 -2.59 27.24 0.00
N VAL A 201 -3.15 26.19 0.59
CA VAL A 201 -3.71 25.04 -0.14
C VAL A 201 -5.20 24.92 0.17
N LEU A 202 -6.02 24.84 -0.89
CA LEU A 202 -7.47 24.62 -0.77
C LEU A 202 -7.82 23.18 -1.10
N LEU A 203 -8.46 22.50 -0.15
CA LEU A 203 -8.99 21.15 -0.33
C LEU A 203 -10.49 21.22 -0.65
N VAL A 204 -10.89 20.74 -1.83
CA VAL A 204 -12.30 20.68 -2.23
C VAL A 204 -12.77 19.24 -2.11
N MET A 205 -13.51 18.96 -1.03
CA MET A 205 -13.90 17.60 -0.63
C MET A 205 -15.42 17.45 -0.70
N PRO A 206 -15.99 16.89 -1.78
CA PRO A 206 -17.41 16.58 -1.81
C PRO A 206 -17.75 15.62 -0.66
N GLN A 207 -18.98 15.69 -0.17
CA GLN A 207 -19.45 14.74 0.84
C GLN A 207 -19.50 13.33 0.24
N ASP A 208 -18.64 12.46 0.75
CA ASP A 208 -18.57 11.07 0.32
C ASP A 208 -19.58 10.23 1.13
N ILE A 209 -20.58 9.70 0.45
CA ILE A 209 -21.60 8.82 1.06
C ILE A 209 -20.98 7.53 1.58
N GLN A 210 -19.83 7.12 1.05
CA GLN A 210 -19.10 5.93 1.49
C GLN A 210 -18.31 6.15 2.78
N ALA A 211 -17.99 7.41 3.10
CA ALA A 211 -17.29 7.70 4.35
C ALA A 211 -18.24 7.51 5.55
N PRO A 212 -17.79 6.84 6.61
CA PRO A 212 -18.56 6.78 7.85
C PRO A 212 -18.89 8.21 8.34
N LYS A 213 -20.11 8.42 8.80
CA LYS A 213 -20.56 9.73 9.31
C LYS A 213 -19.54 10.31 10.30
N GLY A 214 -19.10 11.54 10.06
CA GLY A 214 -18.13 12.24 10.91
C GLY A 214 -16.66 11.90 10.64
N ARG A 215 -16.33 11.21 9.53
CA ARG A 215 -14.96 10.88 9.16
C ARG A 215 -14.63 11.37 7.75
N LEU A 216 -13.38 11.75 7.55
CA LEU A 216 -12.77 11.91 6.23
C LEU A 216 -12.26 10.55 5.73
N ILE A 217 -12.19 10.38 4.41
CA ILE A 217 -11.56 9.20 3.82
C ILE A 217 -10.03 9.26 3.98
N LEU A 218 -9.39 8.11 3.98
CA LEU A 218 -7.97 7.99 4.27
C LEU A 218 -7.06 8.90 3.41
N PRO A 219 -7.25 9.03 2.08
CA PRO A 219 -6.44 9.95 1.28
C PRO A 219 -6.55 11.41 1.72
N GLN A 220 -7.73 11.86 2.12
CA GLN A 220 -7.94 13.23 2.59
C GLN A 220 -7.17 13.47 3.90
N VAL A 221 -7.28 12.56 4.88
CA VAL A 221 -6.58 12.66 6.16
C VAL A 221 -5.06 12.67 5.98
N GLN A 222 -4.54 11.77 5.14
CA GLN A 222 -3.09 11.68 4.88
C GLN A 222 -2.57 12.93 4.17
N THR A 223 -3.29 13.46 3.19
CA THR A 223 -2.91 14.69 2.48
C THR A 223 -2.91 15.91 3.41
N ILE A 224 -3.94 16.04 4.28
CA ILE A 224 -3.97 17.11 5.29
C ILE A 224 -2.75 17.02 6.20
N ARG A 225 -2.45 15.83 6.69
CA ARG A 225 -1.30 15.62 7.57
C ARG A 225 0.01 15.97 6.88
N ASP A 226 0.23 15.51 5.65
CA ASP A 226 1.42 15.78 4.86
C ASP A 226 1.60 17.30 4.60
N LEU A 227 0.53 18.00 4.26
CA LEU A 227 0.55 19.46 4.11
C LEU A 227 0.93 20.20 5.41
N LEU A 228 0.43 19.74 6.56
CA LEU A 228 0.76 20.32 7.86
C LEU A 228 2.24 20.05 8.24
N ASP A 229 2.76 18.88 7.94
CA ASP A 229 4.18 18.55 8.13
C ASP A 229 5.07 19.46 7.28
N HIS A 230 4.62 19.89 6.09
CA HIS A 230 5.27 20.90 5.24
C HIS A 230 4.96 22.37 5.64
N LYS A 231 4.27 22.59 6.78
CA LYS A 231 3.93 23.91 7.30
C LYS A 231 3.07 24.76 6.34
N CYS A 232 2.21 24.11 5.56
CA CYS A 232 1.25 24.78 4.69
C CYS A 232 0.05 25.32 5.49
N ILE A 233 -0.62 26.34 4.94
CA ILE A 233 -1.91 26.82 5.42
C ILE A 233 -2.99 26.06 4.66
N VAL A 234 -3.79 25.26 5.36
CA VAL A 234 -4.79 24.39 4.75
C VAL A 234 -6.19 24.94 4.99
N GLN A 235 -6.89 25.25 3.92
CA GLN A 235 -8.31 25.56 3.92
C GLN A 235 -9.09 24.41 3.29
N SER A 236 -10.29 24.13 3.76
CA SER A 236 -11.14 23.08 3.17
C SER A 236 -12.58 23.57 2.96
N CYS A 237 -13.20 23.06 1.90
CA CYS A 237 -14.61 23.32 1.58
C CYS A 237 -15.23 22.12 0.87
N THR A 238 -16.55 22.14 0.75
CA THR A 238 -17.28 21.21 -0.12
C THR A 238 -17.42 21.81 -1.53
N SER A 239 -17.82 21.00 -2.51
CA SER A 239 -17.95 21.46 -3.90
C SER A 239 -18.99 22.56 -4.10
N ASP A 240 -20.06 22.57 -3.31
CA ASP A 240 -21.12 23.56 -3.32
C ASP A 240 -20.74 24.89 -2.65
N THR A 241 -19.74 24.88 -1.77
CA THR A 241 -19.23 26.08 -1.09
C THR A 241 -17.92 26.62 -1.68
N LEU A 242 -17.45 26.09 -2.82
CA LEU A 242 -16.17 26.44 -3.43
C LEU A 242 -16.03 27.95 -3.71
N GLU A 243 -17.03 28.58 -4.30
CA GLU A 243 -17.00 30.02 -4.63
C GLU A 243 -16.94 30.91 -3.36
N ALA A 244 -17.70 30.54 -2.34
CA ALA A 244 -17.66 31.21 -1.06
C ALA A 244 -16.29 31.05 -0.38
N ALA A 245 -15.70 29.86 -0.45
CA ALA A 245 -14.38 29.59 0.09
C ALA A 245 -13.31 30.42 -0.62
N LEU A 246 -13.31 30.46 -1.97
CA LEU A 246 -12.36 31.28 -2.76
C LEU A 246 -12.52 32.77 -2.45
N SER A 247 -13.75 33.25 -2.31
CA SER A 247 -14.03 34.68 -1.99
C SER A 247 -13.60 35.07 -0.57
N ALA A 248 -13.52 34.14 0.35
CA ALA A 248 -13.08 34.37 1.73
C ALA A 248 -11.55 34.39 1.89
N LEU A 249 -10.79 34.06 0.86
CA LEU A 249 -9.33 34.03 0.91
C LEU A 249 -8.76 35.42 0.58
N ALA A 250 -7.74 35.83 1.34
CA ALA A 250 -7.03 37.08 1.09
C ALA A 250 -6.16 37.05 -0.19
N LYS A 251 -5.79 35.88 -0.65
CA LYS A 251 -5.02 35.62 -1.88
C LYS A 251 -5.43 34.29 -2.47
N PRO A 252 -5.27 34.09 -3.79
CA PRO A 252 -5.51 32.79 -4.42
C PRO A 252 -4.68 31.68 -3.79
N PRO A 253 -5.23 30.45 -3.67
CA PRO A 253 -4.45 29.33 -3.18
C PRO A 253 -3.37 28.96 -4.20
N LYS A 254 -2.19 28.58 -3.72
CA LYS A 254 -1.11 28.05 -4.56
C LYS A 254 -1.54 26.76 -5.26
N LEU A 255 -2.19 25.88 -4.50
CA LEU A 255 -2.61 24.55 -4.95
C LEU A 255 -4.06 24.30 -4.53
N ILE A 256 -4.85 23.75 -5.43
CA ILE A 256 -6.18 23.22 -5.15
C ILE A 256 -6.13 21.70 -5.33
N ILE A 257 -6.53 20.96 -4.30
CA ILE A 257 -6.60 19.50 -4.31
C ILE A 257 -8.07 19.09 -4.19
N THR A 258 -8.56 18.26 -5.10
CA THR A 258 -9.97 17.90 -5.13
C THR A 258 -10.17 16.40 -5.35
N ASP A 259 -11.41 15.96 -5.27
CA ASP A 259 -11.81 14.64 -5.76
C ASP A 259 -11.89 14.64 -7.30
N SER A 260 -11.41 13.58 -7.94
CA SER A 260 -11.39 13.48 -9.41
C SER A 260 -12.76 13.58 -10.06
N GLN A 261 -13.83 13.23 -9.33
CA GLN A 261 -15.21 13.34 -9.85
C GLN A 261 -15.69 14.78 -10.01
N VAL A 262 -15.11 15.75 -9.29
CA VAL A 262 -15.49 17.17 -9.39
C VAL A 262 -14.43 18.02 -10.09
N PHE A 263 -13.44 17.40 -10.73
CA PHE A 263 -12.43 18.09 -11.53
C PHE A 263 -12.99 19.18 -12.47
N PRO A 264 -13.99 18.89 -13.33
CA PRO A 264 -14.50 19.90 -14.26
C PRO A 264 -15.02 21.15 -13.56
N LEU A 265 -15.77 20.97 -12.47
CA LEU A 265 -16.31 22.07 -11.67
C LEU A 265 -15.20 22.94 -11.08
N VAL A 266 -14.18 22.29 -10.49
CA VAL A 266 -13.08 23.02 -9.85
C VAL A 266 -12.19 23.68 -10.89
N TYR A 267 -11.94 23.04 -12.02
CA TYR A 267 -11.16 23.58 -13.12
C TYR A 267 -11.79 24.86 -13.70
N GLU A 268 -13.11 24.87 -13.86
CA GLU A 268 -13.86 26.02 -14.36
C GLU A 268 -13.81 27.24 -13.39
N LYS A 269 -13.83 26.98 -12.07
CA LYS A 269 -13.97 28.02 -11.04
C LYS A 269 -12.66 28.41 -10.37
N LYS A 270 -11.57 27.67 -10.58
CA LYS A 270 -10.29 27.99 -9.94
C LYS A 270 -9.71 29.31 -10.46
N PRO A 271 -8.99 30.08 -9.62
CA PRO A 271 -8.14 31.16 -10.10
C PRO A 271 -7.12 30.65 -11.13
N GLU A 272 -6.80 31.48 -12.13
CA GLU A 272 -5.89 31.09 -13.22
C GLU A 272 -4.51 30.66 -12.69
N GLU A 273 -3.97 31.41 -11.73
CA GLU A 273 -2.68 31.17 -11.10
C GLU A 273 -2.63 29.96 -10.16
N SER A 274 -3.79 29.42 -9.75
CA SER A 274 -3.84 28.26 -8.87
C SER A 274 -3.55 26.98 -9.62
N LEU A 275 -2.64 26.17 -9.09
CA LEU A 275 -2.39 24.80 -9.58
C LEU A 275 -3.53 23.88 -9.16
N LEU A 276 -3.77 22.82 -9.94
CA LEU A 276 -4.85 21.87 -9.70
C LEU A 276 -4.34 20.43 -9.71
N THR A 277 -4.77 19.66 -8.73
CA THR A 277 -4.57 18.20 -8.72
C THR A 277 -5.73 17.50 -7.98
N SER A 278 -5.66 16.18 -7.85
CA SER A 278 -6.62 15.44 -7.03
C SER A 278 -5.94 14.48 -6.07
N PHE A 279 -6.68 14.08 -5.02
CA PHE A 279 -6.22 13.05 -4.09
C PHE A 279 -5.81 11.78 -4.83
N SER A 280 -6.59 11.33 -5.81
CA SER A 280 -6.29 10.12 -6.58
C SER A 280 -5.02 10.25 -7.43
N VAL A 281 -4.74 11.42 -8.00
CA VAL A 281 -3.51 11.69 -8.78
C VAL A 281 -2.30 11.77 -7.86
N LEU A 282 -2.41 12.48 -6.73
CA LEU A 282 -1.35 12.52 -5.71
C LEU A 282 -0.97 11.12 -5.22
N PHE A 283 -1.97 10.28 -4.94
CA PHE A 283 -1.72 8.91 -4.50
C PHE A 283 -1.21 8.00 -5.63
N ALA A 284 -1.55 8.29 -6.89
CA ALA A 284 -0.95 7.61 -8.04
C ALA A 284 0.55 7.90 -8.16
N ASN A 285 0.96 9.14 -7.87
CA ASN A 285 2.37 9.52 -7.80
C ASN A 285 3.07 8.94 -6.57
N TYR A 286 2.46 9.08 -5.40
CA TYR A 286 3.03 8.64 -4.13
C TYR A 286 3.22 7.12 -4.02
N LYS A 287 2.26 6.33 -4.54
CA LYS A 287 2.25 4.86 -4.39
C LYS A 287 2.56 4.07 -5.66
N GLY A 288 2.49 4.70 -6.82
CA GLY A 288 2.62 4.03 -8.11
C GLY A 288 3.70 4.63 -9.00
N ASP A 289 3.58 4.38 -10.29
CA ASP A 289 4.40 4.97 -11.34
C ASP A 289 3.54 5.93 -12.16
N ILE A 290 3.59 7.21 -11.80
CA ILE A 290 2.75 8.26 -12.40
C ILE A 290 2.99 8.40 -13.90
N GLN A 291 4.25 8.27 -14.36
CA GLN A 291 4.60 8.40 -15.78
C GLN A 291 4.00 7.25 -16.59
N TYR A 292 4.10 6.03 -16.06
CA TYR A 292 3.49 4.87 -16.67
C TYR A 292 1.96 4.99 -16.72
N PHE A 293 1.33 5.46 -15.65
CA PHE A 293 -0.12 5.65 -15.60
C PHE A 293 -0.62 6.69 -16.62
N ILE A 294 0.11 7.81 -16.78
CA ILE A 294 -0.22 8.86 -17.76
C ILE A 294 -0.05 8.34 -19.19
N GLN A 295 1.06 7.65 -19.47
CA GLN A 295 1.28 7.06 -20.79
C GLN A 295 0.22 6.02 -21.13
N SER A 296 -0.12 5.17 -20.17
CA SER A 296 -1.11 4.11 -20.32
C SER A 296 -2.54 4.64 -20.48
N ALA A 297 -2.86 5.85 -19.99
CA ALA A 297 -4.18 6.46 -20.20
C ALA A 297 -4.51 6.66 -21.67
N LYS A 298 -3.50 6.83 -22.55
CA LYS A 298 -3.68 6.93 -23.99
C LYS A 298 -4.26 5.66 -24.63
N ALA A 299 -4.12 4.50 -23.97
CA ALA A 299 -4.75 3.26 -24.42
C ALA A 299 -6.29 3.33 -24.37
N ILE A 300 -6.86 4.28 -23.59
CA ILE A 300 -8.31 4.53 -23.62
C ILE A 300 -8.79 4.84 -25.04
N ASP A 301 -8.03 5.61 -25.83
CA ASP A 301 -8.44 5.93 -27.21
C ASP A 301 -8.29 4.78 -28.20
N GLN A 302 -7.60 3.72 -27.82
CA GLN A 302 -7.41 2.51 -28.63
C GLN A 302 -8.48 1.43 -28.34
N LEU A 303 -9.35 1.66 -27.34
CA LEU A 303 -10.43 0.75 -27.00
C LEU A 303 -11.50 0.74 -28.13
N HIS A 304 -12.14 -0.39 -28.29
CA HIS A 304 -13.25 -0.62 -29.21
C HIS A 304 -14.32 -1.51 -28.57
N ALA A 305 -15.41 -1.77 -29.27
CA ALA A 305 -16.58 -2.48 -28.73
C ALA A 305 -16.26 -3.89 -28.16
N ASP A 306 -15.24 -4.57 -28.71
CA ASP A 306 -14.83 -5.91 -28.27
C ASP A 306 -13.66 -5.89 -27.28
N SER A 307 -13.24 -4.72 -26.82
CA SER A 307 -12.15 -4.60 -25.85
C SER A 307 -12.59 -5.05 -24.47
N LYS A 308 -11.62 -5.54 -23.68
CA LYS A 308 -11.80 -5.96 -22.30
C LYS A 308 -10.98 -5.09 -21.37
N VAL A 309 -11.64 -4.47 -20.39
CA VAL A 309 -11.02 -3.57 -19.41
C VAL A 309 -11.12 -4.20 -18.02
N LEU A 310 -10.01 -4.20 -17.28
CA LEU A 310 -9.98 -4.60 -15.88
C LEU A 310 -10.05 -3.36 -14.98
N ILE A 311 -11.03 -3.31 -14.09
CA ILE A 311 -11.06 -2.35 -12.98
C ILE A 311 -10.57 -3.06 -11.73
N ALA A 312 -9.47 -2.56 -11.14
CA ALA A 312 -8.83 -3.15 -9.98
C ALA A 312 -8.97 -2.24 -8.75
N GLU A 313 -9.74 -2.70 -7.77
CA GLU A 313 -10.01 -1.99 -6.52
C GLU A 313 -9.15 -2.54 -5.37
N ALA A 314 -8.68 -1.65 -4.50
CA ALA A 314 -8.01 -2.04 -3.26
C ALA A 314 -8.99 -2.40 -2.14
N CYS A 315 -10.21 -1.90 -2.21
CA CYS A 315 -11.24 -2.01 -1.18
C CYS A 315 -12.18 -3.17 -1.48
N THR A 316 -12.76 -3.74 -0.42
CA THR A 316 -13.76 -4.82 -0.50
C THR A 316 -15.15 -4.32 -0.03
N HIS A 317 -15.44 -3.02 -0.18
CA HIS A 317 -16.73 -2.46 0.22
C HIS A 317 -17.88 -3.00 -0.63
N ALA A 318 -19.08 -3.01 -0.06
CA ALA A 318 -20.30 -3.21 -0.84
C ALA A 318 -20.47 -2.04 -1.82
N PRO A 319 -20.76 -2.29 -3.12
CA PRO A 319 -20.91 -1.23 -4.11
C PRO A 319 -22.13 -0.35 -3.79
N LEU A 320 -21.95 0.97 -3.90
CA LEU A 320 -23.02 1.95 -3.83
C LEU A 320 -23.42 2.43 -5.24
N ALA A 321 -24.60 3.00 -5.36
CA ALA A 321 -25.14 3.48 -6.65
C ALA A 321 -24.26 4.56 -7.35
N GLU A 322 -23.39 5.22 -6.60
CA GLU A 322 -22.48 6.27 -7.12
C GLU A 322 -21.01 5.86 -7.14
N ASP A 323 -20.72 4.56 -7.08
CA ASP A 323 -19.35 4.05 -7.06
C ASP A 323 -18.58 4.44 -8.33
N ILE A 324 -17.37 4.98 -8.14
CA ILE A 324 -16.52 5.48 -9.23
C ILE A 324 -16.08 4.33 -10.13
N GLY A 325 -15.57 3.26 -9.53
CA GLY A 325 -15.01 2.12 -10.26
C GLY A 325 -16.06 1.19 -10.84
N ARG A 326 -17.15 0.97 -10.10
CA ARG A 326 -18.17 -0.01 -10.49
C ARG A 326 -19.27 0.56 -11.36
N VAL A 327 -19.51 1.88 -11.29
CA VAL A 327 -20.61 2.53 -12.00
C VAL A 327 -20.11 3.63 -12.94
N LYS A 328 -19.40 4.64 -12.43
CA LYS A 328 -19.10 5.85 -13.22
C LYS A 328 -18.09 5.58 -14.35
N ILE A 329 -16.96 4.92 -14.07
CA ILE A 329 -15.94 4.62 -15.10
C ILE A 329 -16.50 3.67 -16.16
N PRO A 330 -17.15 2.52 -15.82
CA PRO A 330 -17.79 1.66 -16.82
C PRO A 330 -18.81 2.39 -17.67
N ALA A 331 -19.65 3.25 -17.08
CA ALA A 331 -20.64 4.04 -17.84
C ALA A 331 -19.97 5.02 -18.81
N MET A 332 -18.89 5.69 -18.41
CA MET A 332 -18.12 6.59 -19.28
C MET A 332 -17.49 5.83 -20.46
N LEU A 333 -16.92 4.66 -20.21
CA LEU A 333 -16.32 3.82 -21.25
C LEU A 333 -17.36 3.28 -22.21
N LYS A 334 -18.46 2.71 -21.71
CA LYS A 334 -19.57 2.19 -22.55
C LYS A 334 -20.26 3.26 -23.36
N LYS A 335 -20.41 4.46 -22.81
CA LYS A 335 -20.93 5.61 -23.57
C LYS A 335 -20.07 5.97 -24.78
N LYS A 336 -18.73 5.79 -24.67
CA LYS A 336 -17.78 6.13 -25.75
C LYS A 336 -17.60 4.99 -26.77
N TYR A 337 -17.59 3.72 -26.31
CA TYR A 337 -17.19 2.57 -27.11
C TYR A 337 -18.32 1.55 -27.37
N GLY A 338 -19.48 1.73 -26.77
CA GLY A 338 -20.66 0.83 -26.90
C GLY A 338 -20.83 -0.12 -25.72
N ASP A 339 -22.04 -0.67 -25.59
CA ASP A 339 -22.44 -1.53 -24.48
C ASP A 339 -21.75 -2.92 -24.50
N SER A 340 -21.23 -3.34 -25.65
CA SER A 340 -20.51 -4.62 -25.79
C SER A 340 -19.11 -4.61 -25.18
N LEU A 341 -18.55 -3.44 -24.87
CA LEU A 341 -17.29 -3.33 -24.12
C LEU A 341 -17.37 -4.11 -22.82
N GLN A 342 -16.44 -5.05 -22.64
CA GLN A 342 -16.38 -5.87 -21.44
C GLN A 342 -15.61 -5.16 -20.33
N VAL A 343 -16.17 -5.15 -19.12
CA VAL A 343 -15.52 -4.57 -17.94
C VAL A 343 -15.59 -5.57 -16.80
N ASP A 344 -14.42 -6.13 -16.45
CA ASP A 344 -14.26 -6.97 -15.27
C ASP A 344 -13.86 -6.13 -14.07
N ILE A 345 -14.33 -6.48 -12.90
CA ILE A 345 -14.02 -5.77 -11.66
C ILE A 345 -13.48 -6.76 -10.64
N VAL A 346 -12.30 -6.48 -10.10
CA VAL A 346 -11.69 -7.25 -9.03
C VAL A 346 -11.45 -6.37 -7.81
N SER A 347 -11.49 -6.97 -6.62
CA SER A 347 -11.38 -6.24 -5.35
C SER A 347 -10.33 -6.87 -4.43
N GLY A 348 -9.73 -6.06 -3.58
CA GLY A 348 -8.76 -6.54 -2.60
C GLY A 348 -7.56 -7.21 -3.27
N THR A 349 -7.25 -8.43 -2.88
CA THR A 349 -6.10 -9.20 -3.38
C THR A 349 -6.38 -10.00 -4.66
N ASP A 350 -7.62 -9.99 -5.17
CA ASP A 350 -8.06 -10.78 -6.32
C ASP A 350 -7.56 -10.24 -7.67
N PHE A 351 -6.31 -9.80 -7.71
CA PHE A 351 -5.69 -9.32 -8.95
C PHE A 351 -5.27 -10.52 -9.80
N PRO A 352 -5.66 -10.59 -11.11
CA PRO A 352 -5.40 -11.75 -11.95
C PRO A 352 -3.89 -12.04 -12.10
N LYS A 353 -3.53 -13.32 -12.09
CA LYS A 353 -2.15 -13.78 -12.37
C LYS A 353 -1.77 -13.66 -13.84
N ASN A 354 -2.73 -13.61 -14.76
CA ASN A 354 -2.55 -13.43 -16.19
C ASN A 354 -3.38 -12.23 -16.65
N LEU A 355 -2.72 -11.22 -17.21
CA LEU A 355 -3.32 -9.97 -17.65
C LEU A 355 -3.52 -9.90 -19.16
N GLN A 356 -3.08 -10.91 -19.93
CA GLN A 356 -3.04 -10.91 -21.40
C GLN A 356 -4.42 -10.78 -22.07
N GLU A 357 -5.49 -11.06 -21.35
CA GLU A 357 -6.85 -10.91 -21.87
C GLU A 357 -7.38 -9.47 -21.82
N TYR A 358 -6.67 -8.56 -21.14
CA TYR A 358 -7.12 -7.18 -20.96
C TYR A 358 -6.38 -6.21 -21.89
N ASN A 359 -7.13 -5.26 -22.45
CA ASN A 359 -6.59 -4.17 -23.25
C ASN A 359 -6.16 -2.97 -22.41
N LEU A 360 -6.72 -2.85 -21.20
CA LEU A 360 -6.42 -1.77 -20.28
C LEU A 360 -6.76 -2.19 -18.84
N ILE A 361 -5.93 -1.78 -17.89
CA ILE A 361 -6.21 -1.89 -16.46
C ILE A 361 -6.41 -0.48 -15.89
N ILE A 362 -7.50 -0.27 -15.14
CA ILE A 362 -7.77 0.97 -14.43
C ILE A 362 -7.78 0.68 -12.93
N HIS A 363 -6.72 1.08 -12.24
CA HIS A 363 -6.54 0.82 -10.81
C HIS A 363 -7.11 1.97 -9.96
N CYS A 364 -7.72 1.67 -8.82
CA CYS A 364 -8.18 2.70 -7.88
C CYS A 364 -7.00 3.43 -7.21
N GLY A 365 -7.28 4.44 -6.39
CA GLY A 365 -6.26 5.20 -5.62
C GLY A 365 -5.49 4.39 -4.58
N ALA A 366 -5.82 3.10 -4.40
CA ALA A 366 -5.12 2.15 -3.53
C ALA A 366 -4.90 2.63 -2.08
N CYS A 367 -5.87 3.33 -1.52
CA CYS A 367 -5.78 3.87 -0.17
C CYS A 367 -5.57 2.79 0.91
N MET A 368 -6.02 1.56 0.68
CA MET A 368 -5.91 0.43 1.59
C MET A 368 -4.64 -0.43 1.39
N PHE A 369 -3.87 -0.17 0.33
CA PHE A 369 -2.62 -0.88 0.04
C PHE A 369 -1.40 -0.03 0.38
N ASN A 370 -0.30 -0.68 0.79
CA ASN A 370 0.99 -0.02 0.86
C ASN A 370 1.58 0.19 -0.56
N LYS A 371 2.59 1.04 -0.67
CA LYS A 371 3.26 1.38 -1.94
C LYS A 371 3.82 0.14 -2.63
N LYS A 372 4.49 -0.75 -1.87
CA LYS A 372 5.12 -1.96 -2.42
C LYS A 372 4.13 -2.85 -3.16
N TYR A 373 2.92 -3.00 -2.62
CA TYR A 373 1.89 -3.82 -3.26
C TYR A 373 1.32 -3.18 -4.53
N VAL A 374 1.17 -1.86 -4.55
CA VAL A 374 0.77 -1.16 -5.80
C VAL A 374 1.83 -1.32 -6.87
N LEU A 375 3.11 -1.11 -6.50
CA LEU A 375 4.23 -1.26 -7.43
C LEU A 375 4.36 -2.69 -7.95
N SER A 376 4.05 -3.71 -7.15
CA SER A 376 4.08 -5.11 -7.63
C SER A 376 3.05 -5.36 -8.74
N ARG A 377 1.87 -4.73 -8.68
CA ARG A 377 0.85 -4.79 -9.74
C ARG A 377 1.28 -4.02 -11.00
N VAL A 378 1.86 -2.85 -10.80
CA VAL A 378 2.43 -2.05 -11.91
C VAL A 378 3.52 -2.83 -12.62
N GLU A 379 4.42 -3.47 -11.88
CA GLU A 379 5.49 -4.28 -12.43
C GLU A 379 4.96 -5.47 -13.23
N GLN A 380 3.97 -6.18 -12.71
CA GLN A 380 3.30 -7.26 -13.44
C GLN A 380 2.69 -6.76 -14.75
N ALA A 381 1.96 -5.63 -14.71
CA ALA A 381 1.36 -5.05 -15.91
C ALA A 381 2.43 -4.66 -16.96
N LYS A 382 3.56 -4.09 -16.52
CA LYS A 382 4.70 -3.75 -17.38
C LYS A 382 5.34 -5.00 -18.00
N GLN A 383 5.58 -6.04 -17.21
CA GLN A 383 6.18 -7.31 -17.69
C GLN A 383 5.31 -8.00 -18.73
N GLU A 384 3.99 -7.93 -18.58
CA GLU A 384 3.02 -8.49 -19.52
C GLU A 384 2.68 -7.53 -20.68
N GLY A 385 3.18 -6.30 -20.67
CA GLY A 385 2.95 -5.31 -21.73
C GLY A 385 1.52 -4.76 -21.74
N ILE A 386 0.77 -4.87 -20.64
CA ILE A 386 -0.62 -4.40 -20.55
C ILE A 386 -0.67 -2.98 -19.98
N PRO A 387 -1.27 -2.01 -20.67
CA PRO A 387 -1.41 -0.65 -20.17
C PRO A 387 -2.18 -0.64 -18.84
N MET A 388 -1.63 0.07 -17.85
CA MET A 388 -2.30 0.25 -16.57
C MET A 388 -2.31 1.73 -16.17
N THR A 389 -3.48 2.26 -15.85
CA THR A 389 -3.67 3.64 -15.39
C THR A 389 -4.41 3.69 -14.06
N ASN A 390 -4.60 4.91 -13.52
CA ASN A 390 -5.28 5.15 -12.25
C ASN A 390 -6.64 5.83 -12.48
N TYR A 391 -7.60 5.67 -11.57
CA TYR A 391 -8.93 6.29 -11.63
C TYR A 391 -8.88 7.79 -11.91
N GLY A 392 -8.07 8.53 -11.14
CA GLY A 392 -7.97 9.98 -11.27
C GLY A 392 -7.40 10.39 -12.64
N ILE A 393 -6.39 9.69 -13.11
CA ILE A 393 -5.75 9.94 -14.41
C ILE A 393 -6.70 9.57 -15.54
N ALA A 394 -7.38 8.41 -15.46
CA ALA A 394 -8.36 7.98 -16.45
C ALA A 394 -9.52 8.98 -16.58
N ILE A 395 -10.06 9.47 -15.46
CA ILE A 395 -11.12 10.47 -15.43
C ILE A 395 -10.63 11.80 -16.03
N ALA A 396 -9.45 12.27 -15.62
CA ALA A 396 -8.87 13.51 -16.13
C ALA A 396 -8.62 13.41 -17.65
N TYR A 397 -8.13 12.27 -18.14
CA TYR A 397 -7.91 12.01 -19.55
C TYR A 397 -9.23 12.02 -20.35
N MET A 398 -10.23 11.25 -19.90
CA MET A 398 -11.54 11.19 -20.57
C MET A 398 -12.30 12.52 -20.55
N LYS A 399 -11.98 13.41 -19.61
CA LYS A 399 -12.54 14.77 -19.51
C LYS A 399 -11.72 15.83 -20.25
N GLY A 400 -10.56 15.47 -20.83
CA GLY A 400 -9.68 16.40 -21.55
C GLY A 400 -8.94 17.42 -20.66
N ILE A 401 -8.77 17.11 -19.37
CA ILE A 401 -8.12 18.02 -18.41
C ILE A 401 -6.78 17.50 -17.90
N LEU A 402 -6.32 16.34 -18.39
CA LEU A 402 -5.07 15.73 -17.89
C LEU A 402 -3.85 16.63 -18.05
N GLU A 403 -3.78 17.45 -19.11
CA GLU A 403 -2.67 18.38 -19.36
C GLU A 403 -2.69 19.62 -18.43
N HIS A 404 -3.79 19.84 -17.72
CA HIS A 404 -3.99 20.98 -16.81
C HIS A 404 -3.84 20.64 -15.34
N ILE A 405 -3.53 19.39 -15.02
CA ILE A 405 -3.28 18.95 -13.65
C ILE A 405 -1.80 18.71 -13.41
N ILE A 406 -1.38 18.92 -12.16
CA ILE A 406 -0.01 18.65 -11.73
C ILE A 406 0.05 17.40 -10.84
N TYR A 407 1.21 16.78 -10.79
CA TYR A 407 1.45 15.54 -10.05
C TYR A 407 2.89 15.44 -9.55
#